data_b3200a2dea4e6a19893cefb96331bec7
#
_entry.id   b3200a2dea4e6a19893cefb96331bec7
#
_cell.length_a   1.000
_cell.length_b   1.000
_cell.length_c   1.000
_cell.angle_alpha   90.00
_cell.angle_beta   90.00
_cell.angle_gamma   90.00
#
_symmetry.space_group_name_H-M   'P 1'
#
loop_
_entity.id
_entity.type
_entity.pdbx_description
1 polymer ?
#
loop_
_entity_poly.entity_id
_entity_poly.type
_entity_poly.pdbx_seq_one_letter_code
_entity_poly.pdbx_strand_id
1 'polypeptide(L)'
;MTRRILFTSMTLAAMASAAEAHVGAGSISGFINGLTHPLGGLDHILAMVAVGLFAAHLGGRALWLVPASFVTMMAVGGAAGMAGVDLPFVEAGIGLSVLALGAIVALRWNAPVSAAMTIAGFFAVFHGHAHGAEMPAGAAGLT
;
A
#
# COMPACT_ATOMS: atom_id res chain seq x y z
N MET A 1 -3.42 4.61 31.94
CA MET A 1 -2.83 4.26 30.63
C MET A 1 -3.82 3.51 29.73
N THR A 2 -4.56 2.55 30.23
CA THR A 2 -5.49 1.68 29.45
C THR A 2 -6.63 2.43 28.72
N ARG A 3 -7.22 3.46 29.33
CA ARG A 3 -8.29 4.23 28.68
C ARG A 3 -7.83 5.04 27.46
N ARG A 4 -6.61 5.58 27.49
CA ARG A 4 -6.07 6.34 26.35
C ARG A 4 -5.75 5.44 25.16
N ILE A 5 -5.26 4.22 25.42
CA ILE A 5 -4.98 3.22 24.38
C ILE A 5 -6.28 2.75 23.71
N LEU A 6 -7.34 2.52 24.48
CA LEU A 6 -8.66 2.14 23.95
C LEU A 6 -9.29 3.24 23.07
N PHE A 7 -9.20 4.51 23.47
CA PHE A 7 -9.71 5.62 22.67
C PHE A 7 -8.91 5.82 21.38
N THR A 8 -7.57 5.67 21.42
CA THR A 8 -6.73 5.78 20.21
C THR A 8 -6.99 4.62 19.26
N SER A 9 -7.20 3.40 19.75
CA SER A 9 -7.54 2.24 18.93
C SER A 9 -8.92 2.34 18.29
N MET A 10 -9.92 2.86 19.01
CA MET A 10 -11.26 3.07 18.47
C MET A 10 -11.32 4.19 17.43
N THR A 11 -10.55 5.28 17.60
CA THR A 11 -10.45 6.34 16.59
C THR A 11 -9.72 5.89 15.33
N LEU A 12 -8.66 5.07 15.45
CA LEU A 12 -8.00 4.48 14.28
C LEU A 12 -8.92 3.51 13.53
N ALA A 13 -9.68 2.67 14.23
CA ALA A 13 -10.63 1.75 13.63
C ALA A 13 -11.82 2.46 12.94
N ALA A 14 -12.27 3.60 13.49
CA ALA A 14 -13.33 4.41 12.89
C ALA A 14 -12.86 5.17 11.63
N MET A 15 -11.56 5.46 11.51
CA MET A 15 -11.00 6.11 10.32
C MET A 15 -10.74 5.11 9.18
N ALA A 16 -10.60 3.82 9.47
CA ALA A 16 -10.43 2.79 8.45
C ALA A 16 -11.68 2.52 7.60
N SER A 17 -12.86 2.94 8.06
CA SER A 17 -14.13 2.73 7.34
C SER A 17 -14.46 3.81 6.29
N ALA A 18 -13.59 4.81 6.09
CA ALA A 18 -13.79 5.91 5.14
C ALA A 18 -12.74 5.94 4.00
N ALA A 19 -11.95 4.88 3.84
CA ALA A 19 -11.01 4.76 2.73
C ALA A 19 -11.75 4.24 1.48
N GLU A 20 -12.68 5.05 0.95
CA GLU A 20 -13.21 4.82 -0.39
C GLU A 20 -12.20 5.32 -1.42
N ALA A 21 -11.61 4.39 -2.16
CA ALA A 21 -10.71 4.67 -3.28
C ALA A 21 -11.46 5.17 -4.53
N HIS A 22 -12.55 5.92 -4.38
CA HIS A 22 -13.36 6.41 -5.49
C HIS A 22 -13.07 7.89 -5.74
N VAL A 23 -12.09 8.16 -6.59
CA VAL A 23 -11.93 9.49 -7.19
C VAL A 23 -12.24 9.39 -8.67
N GLY A 24 -13.31 10.10 -9.04
CA GLY A 24 -13.96 10.07 -10.32
C GLY A 24 -13.06 10.27 -11.55
N ALA A 25 -13.47 9.60 -12.63
CA ALA A 25 -12.89 9.67 -13.95
C ALA A 25 -12.97 11.10 -14.53
N GLY A 26 -11.87 11.83 -14.48
CA GLY A 26 -11.61 13.01 -15.29
C GLY A 26 -10.51 12.67 -16.31
N SER A 27 -10.67 13.11 -17.54
CA SER A 27 -9.79 12.87 -18.68
C SER A 27 -8.44 13.59 -18.51
N ILE A 28 -7.57 13.05 -17.70
CA ILE A 28 -6.17 13.48 -17.55
C ILE A 28 -5.32 12.35 -18.14
N SER A 29 -4.21 12.69 -18.83
CA SER A 29 -3.33 11.71 -19.47
C SER A 29 -2.98 10.55 -18.50
N GLY A 30 -3.01 9.30 -18.97
CA GLY A 30 -2.83 8.11 -18.16
C GLY A 30 -1.57 8.13 -17.27
N PHE A 31 -0.51 8.84 -17.71
CA PHE A 31 0.71 9.03 -16.92
C PHE A 31 0.47 9.89 -15.67
N ILE A 32 -0.25 11.01 -15.79
CA ILE A 32 -0.53 11.91 -14.65
C ILE A 32 -1.50 11.20 -13.69
N ASN A 33 -2.50 10.49 -14.20
CA ASN A 33 -3.38 9.68 -13.37
C ASN A 33 -2.60 8.59 -12.60
N GLY A 34 -1.70 7.87 -13.27
CA GLY A 34 -0.87 6.86 -12.62
C GLY A 34 0.08 7.43 -11.56
N LEU A 35 0.55 8.69 -11.74
CA LEU A 35 1.42 9.34 -10.78
C LEU A 35 0.65 9.95 -9.59
N THR A 36 -0.56 10.45 -9.82
CA THR A 36 -1.36 11.12 -8.77
C THR A 36 -2.31 10.17 -8.05
N HIS A 37 -2.69 9.06 -8.68
CA HIS A 37 -3.62 8.09 -8.11
C HIS A 37 -3.15 7.50 -6.76
N PRO A 38 -1.87 7.10 -6.58
CA PRO A 38 -1.38 6.65 -5.27
C PRO A 38 -1.44 7.71 -4.17
N LEU A 39 -1.51 8.99 -4.55
CA LEU A 39 -1.66 10.12 -3.62
C LEU A 39 -3.13 10.38 -3.26
N GLY A 40 -4.08 9.75 -3.94
CA GLY A 40 -5.52 9.90 -3.70
C GLY A 40 -6.06 9.01 -2.57
N GLY A 41 -5.36 7.91 -2.22
CA GLY A 41 -5.76 6.98 -1.16
C GLY A 41 -4.98 7.21 0.13
N LEU A 42 -5.68 7.46 1.24
CA LEU A 42 -5.03 7.64 2.55
C LEU A 42 -4.28 6.37 2.99
N ASP A 43 -4.81 5.20 2.70
CA ASP A 43 -4.22 3.89 2.94
C ASP A 43 -2.90 3.71 2.21
N HIS A 44 -2.82 4.15 0.95
CA HIS A 44 -1.60 4.14 0.15
C HIS A 44 -0.53 5.05 0.74
N ILE A 45 -0.89 6.29 1.07
CA ILE A 45 0.03 7.24 1.70
C ILE A 45 0.55 6.66 3.02
N LEU A 46 -0.33 6.10 3.85
CA LEU A 46 0.05 5.51 5.13
C LEU A 46 0.97 4.30 4.94
N ALA A 47 0.69 3.43 3.97
CA ALA A 47 1.56 2.30 3.65
C ALA A 47 2.94 2.76 3.18
N MET A 48 3.02 3.72 2.24
CA MET A 48 4.30 4.27 1.76
C MET A 48 5.11 4.92 2.88
N VAL A 49 4.47 5.72 3.75
CA VAL A 49 5.11 6.34 4.90
C VAL A 49 5.61 5.27 5.87
N ALA A 50 4.79 4.25 6.18
CA ALA A 50 5.18 3.17 7.08
C ALA A 50 6.37 2.35 6.53
N VAL A 51 6.37 2.04 5.22
CA VAL A 51 7.50 1.37 4.54
C VAL A 51 8.77 2.22 4.62
N GLY A 52 8.67 3.53 4.37
CA GLY A 52 9.79 4.46 4.49
C GLY A 52 10.34 4.55 5.91
N LEU A 53 9.48 4.66 6.92
CA LEU A 53 9.86 4.70 8.33
C LEU A 53 10.47 3.36 8.78
N PHE A 54 9.92 2.24 8.34
CA PHE A 54 10.48 0.91 8.63
C PHE A 54 11.87 0.75 8.03
N ALA A 55 12.06 1.12 6.76
CA ALA A 55 13.35 1.12 6.10
C ALA A 55 14.37 2.02 6.81
N ALA A 56 13.96 3.23 7.21
CA ALA A 56 14.79 4.18 7.94
C ALA A 56 15.17 3.66 9.33
N HIS A 57 14.25 3.00 10.03
CA HIS A 57 14.51 2.39 11.32
C HIS A 57 15.56 1.27 11.24
N LEU A 58 15.50 0.43 10.23
CA LEU A 58 16.48 -0.64 10.02
C LEU A 58 17.83 -0.14 9.51
N GLY A 59 17.83 0.94 8.73
CA GLY A 59 19.04 1.58 8.20
C GLY A 59 19.80 0.75 7.17
N GLY A 60 21.01 1.20 6.82
CA GLY A 60 21.89 0.48 5.90
C GLY A 60 21.24 0.12 4.57
N ARG A 61 21.33 -1.15 4.17
CA ARG A 61 20.75 -1.65 2.90
C ARG A 61 19.22 -1.63 2.88
N ALA A 62 18.57 -1.66 4.05
CA ALA A 62 17.12 -1.63 4.13
C ALA A 62 16.53 -0.34 3.55
N LEU A 63 17.25 0.80 3.65
CA LEU A 63 16.84 2.09 3.08
C LEU A 63 16.43 2.01 1.60
N TRP A 64 17.05 1.13 0.85
CA TRP A 64 16.79 0.96 -0.58
C TRP A 64 16.04 -0.32 -0.90
N LEU A 65 16.40 -1.43 -0.24
CA LEU A 65 15.85 -2.74 -0.59
C LEU A 65 14.38 -2.90 -0.18
N VAL A 66 13.97 -2.31 0.94
CA VAL A 66 12.58 -2.43 1.41
C VAL A 66 11.64 -1.60 0.52
N PRO A 67 11.88 -0.31 0.24
CA PRO A 67 11.07 0.43 -0.73
C PRO A 67 11.13 -0.16 -2.14
N ALA A 68 12.29 -0.62 -2.59
CA ALA A 68 12.41 -1.25 -3.92
C ALA A 68 11.57 -2.52 -4.03
N SER A 69 11.55 -3.38 -2.99
CA SER A 69 10.69 -4.56 -2.97
C SER A 69 9.20 -4.17 -3.00
N PHE A 70 8.81 -3.13 -2.25
CA PHE A 70 7.44 -2.62 -2.26
C PHE A 70 7.02 -2.18 -3.66
N VAL A 71 7.80 -1.30 -4.31
CA VAL A 71 7.51 -0.79 -5.67
C VAL A 71 7.48 -1.92 -6.69
N THR A 72 8.43 -2.86 -6.64
CA THR A 72 8.49 -3.99 -7.58
C THR A 72 7.27 -4.89 -7.43
N MET A 73 6.91 -5.25 -6.20
CA MET A 73 5.76 -6.14 -5.96
C MET A 73 4.43 -5.43 -6.20
N MET A 74 4.36 -4.12 -6.01
CA MET A 74 3.22 -3.31 -6.43
C MET A 74 3.04 -3.32 -7.94
N ALA A 75 4.13 -3.22 -8.71
CA ALA A 75 4.07 -3.35 -10.17
C ALA A 75 3.63 -4.75 -10.61
N VAL A 76 4.07 -5.80 -9.94
CA VAL A 76 3.62 -7.19 -10.19
C VAL A 76 2.13 -7.35 -9.90
N GLY A 77 1.66 -6.84 -8.75
CA GLY A 77 0.23 -6.84 -8.40
C GLY A 77 -0.60 -6.07 -9.42
N GLY A 78 -0.14 -4.89 -9.84
CA GLY A 78 -0.78 -4.07 -10.86
C GLY A 78 -0.89 -4.79 -12.21
N ALA A 79 0.16 -5.44 -12.65
CA ALA A 79 0.15 -6.24 -13.88
C ALA A 79 -0.86 -7.39 -13.78
N ALA A 80 -0.97 -8.05 -12.62
CA ALA A 80 -1.96 -9.11 -12.39
C ALA A 80 -3.40 -8.55 -12.43
N GLY A 81 -3.66 -7.39 -11.80
CA GLY A 81 -4.95 -6.72 -11.85
C GLY A 81 -5.35 -6.33 -13.27
N MET A 82 -4.44 -5.71 -14.03
CA MET A 82 -4.65 -5.39 -15.45
C MET A 82 -4.90 -6.62 -16.32
N ALA A 83 -4.30 -7.76 -16.00
CA ALA A 83 -4.51 -9.02 -16.68
C ALA A 83 -5.83 -9.72 -16.31
N GLY A 84 -6.63 -9.14 -15.41
CA GLY A 84 -7.89 -9.72 -14.94
C GLY A 84 -7.70 -10.94 -14.03
N VAL A 85 -6.53 -11.11 -13.43
CA VAL A 85 -6.29 -12.16 -12.43
C VAL A 85 -7.09 -11.81 -11.17
N ASP A 86 -7.96 -12.71 -10.75
CA ASP A 86 -8.78 -12.49 -9.56
C ASP A 86 -7.95 -12.69 -8.28
N LEU A 87 -7.88 -11.67 -7.44
CA LEU A 87 -7.21 -11.73 -6.15
C LEU A 87 -8.25 -11.53 -5.05
N PRO A 88 -8.53 -12.55 -4.21
CA PRO A 88 -9.52 -12.41 -3.16
C PRO A 88 -9.04 -11.49 -2.03
N PHE A 89 -9.98 -10.85 -1.35
CA PHE A 89 -9.74 -10.04 -0.15
C PHE A 89 -8.79 -8.85 -0.33
N VAL A 90 -8.77 -8.23 -1.50
CA VAL A 90 -7.87 -7.10 -1.79
C VAL A 90 -8.04 -5.97 -0.77
N GLU A 91 -9.24 -5.50 -0.52
CA GLU A 91 -9.54 -4.44 0.45
C GLU A 91 -9.08 -4.79 1.87
N ALA A 92 -9.32 -6.04 2.28
CA ALA A 92 -8.84 -6.53 3.57
C ALA A 92 -7.31 -6.57 3.64
N GLY A 93 -6.64 -6.96 2.55
CA GLY A 93 -5.18 -6.96 2.43
C GLY A 93 -4.59 -5.56 2.54
N ILE A 94 -5.22 -4.58 1.88
CA ILE A 94 -4.85 -3.16 1.97
C ILE A 94 -5.01 -2.65 3.41
N GLY A 95 -6.17 -2.85 4.02
CA GLY A 95 -6.41 -2.44 5.41
C GLY A 95 -5.44 -3.08 6.41
N LEU A 96 -5.19 -4.39 6.26
CA LEU A 96 -4.22 -5.13 7.08
C LEU A 96 -2.78 -4.62 6.88
N SER A 97 -2.41 -4.17 5.69
CA SER A 97 -1.09 -3.60 5.43
C SER A 97 -0.81 -2.38 6.30
N VAL A 98 -1.77 -1.46 6.38
CA VAL A 98 -1.65 -0.24 7.18
C VAL A 98 -1.51 -0.59 8.66
N LEU A 99 -2.33 -1.53 9.16
CA LEU A 99 -2.27 -1.98 10.55
C LEU A 99 -0.95 -2.69 10.88
N ALA A 100 -0.53 -3.63 10.03
CA ALA A 100 0.68 -4.42 10.25
C ALA A 100 1.95 -3.56 10.14
N LEU A 101 2.08 -2.78 9.07
CA LEU A 101 3.23 -1.90 8.87
C LEU A 101 3.27 -0.80 9.93
N GLY A 102 2.11 -0.23 10.28
CA GLY A 102 1.99 0.74 11.37
C GLY A 102 2.41 0.16 12.73
N ALA A 103 2.00 -1.07 13.04
CA ALA A 103 2.41 -1.77 14.27
C ALA A 103 3.92 -2.06 14.28
N ILE A 104 4.49 -2.50 13.16
CA ILE A 104 5.94 -2.75 13.00
C ILE A 104 6.73 -1.48 13.32
N VAL A 105 6.31 -0.34 12.77
CA VAL A 105 6.95 0.96 13.02
C VAL A 105 6.78 1.41 14.47
N ALA A 106 5.55 1.33 15.00
CA ALA A 106 5.24 1.75 16.37
C ALA A 106 6.00 0.93 17.43
N LEU A 107 6.15 -0.37 17.20
CA LEU A 107 6.88 -1.29 18.08
C LEU A 107 8.40 -1.28 17.83
N ARG A 108 8.87 -0.52 16.83
CA ARG A 108 10.28 -0.44 16.45
C ARG A 108 10.91 -1.83 16.23
N TRP A 109 10.20 -2.70 15.51
CA TRP A 109 10.65 -4.06 15.31
C TRP A 109 11.93 -4.14 14.46
N ASN A 110 13.00 -4.72 15.04
CA ASN A 110 14.26 -4.96 14.36
C ASN A 110 14.19 -6.28 13.58
N ALA A 111 13.74 -6.22 12.33
CA ALA A 111 13.66 -7.37 11.45
C ALA A 111 14.94 -7.53 10.59
N PRO A 112 15.30 -8.74 10.18
CA PRO A 112 16.24 -8.93 9.09
C PRO A 112 15.72 -8.25 7.82
N VAL A 113 16.62 -7.69 7.01
CA VAL A 113 16.25 -6.96 5.78
C VAL A 113 15.38 -7.81 4.85
N SER A 114 15.70 -9.11 4.73
CA SER A 114 14.90 -10.05 3.93
C SER A 114 13.45 -10.16 4.42
N ALA A 115 13.23 -10.27 5.73
CA ALA A 115 11.89 -10.31 6.30
C ALA A 115 11.13 -9.00 6.06
N ALA A 116 11.80 -7.85 6.21
CA ALA A 116 11.23 -6.54 5.93
C ALA A 116 10.81 -6.41 4.45
N MET A 117 11.66 -6.85 3.51
CA MET A 117 11.37 -6.91 2.08
C MET A 117 10.17 -7.80 1.78
N THR A 118 10.12 -8.99 2.39
CA THR A 118 9.01 -9.94 2.18
C THR A 118 7.69 -9.37 2.67
N ILE A 119 7.66 -8.78 3.86
CA ILE A 119 6.42 -8.20 4.43
C ILE A 119 5.96 -7.00 3.58
N ALA A 120 6.87 -6.08 3.28
CA ALA A 120 6.54 -4.91 2.46
C ALA A 120 6.07 -5.33 1.06
N GLY A 121 6.78 -6.26 0.42
CA GLY A 121 6.43 -6.78 -0.91
C GLY A 121 5.12 -7.55 -0.92
N PHE A 122 4.86 -8.38 0.09
CA PHE A 122 3.61 -9.12 0.20
C PHE A 122 2.39 -8.18 0.21
N PHE A 123 2.42 -7.16 1.07
CA PHE A 123 1.32 -6.20 1.13
C PHE A 123 1.24 -5.32 -0.12
N ALA A 124 2.37 -5.01 -0.77
CA ALA A 124 2.39 -4.23 -2.00
C ALA A 124 1.62 -4.89 -3.15
N VAL A 125 1.52 -6.23 -3.18
CA VAL A 125 0.74 -6.94 -4.20
C VAL A 125 -0.73 -6.54 -4.17
N PHE A 126 -1.33 -6.42 -2.99
CA PHE A 126 -2.74 -6.02 -2.83
C PHE A 126 -2.97 -4.58 -3.31
N HIS A 127 -2.09 -3.66 -2.92
CA HIS A 127 -2.14 -2.27 -3.37
C HIS A 127 -1.99 -2.16 -4.89
N GLY A 128 -1.03 -2.88 -5.46
CA GLY A 128 -0.82 -2.89 -6.90
C GLY A 128 -2.01 -3.49 -7.65
N HIS A 129 -2.55 -4.62 -7.15
CA HIS A 129 -3.68 -5.29 -7.78
C HIS A 129 -4.93 -4.39 -7.84
N ALA A 130 -5.26 -3.70 -6.73
CA ALA A 130 -6.37 -2.74 -6.73
C ALA A 130 -6.21 -1.70 -7.84
N HIS A 131 -5.04 -1.07 -7.94
CA HIS A 131 -4.77 -0.10 -9.00
C HIS A 131 -4.86 -0.68 -10.41
N GLY A 132 -4.33 -1.88 -10.61
CA GLY A 132 -4.38 -2.55 -11.91
C GLY A 132 -5.80 -2.90 -12.34
N ALA A 133 -6.63 -3.36 -11.40
CA ALA A 133 -8.03 -3.73 -11.65
C ALA A 133 -8.93 -2.52 -11.97
N GLU A 134 -8.60 -1.34 -11.45
CA GLU A 134 -9.34 -0.09 -11.68
C GLU A 134 -8.92 0.64 -12.96
N MET A 135 -7.86 0.21 -13.63
CA MET A 135 -7.42 0.85 -14.87
C MET A 135 -8.46 0.65 -15.99
N PRO A 136 -8.89 1.74 -16.68
CA PRO A 136 -9.75 1.63 -17.83
C PRO A 136 -9.12 0.74 -18.92
N ALA A 137 -9.91 -0.12 -19.55
CA ALA A 137 -9.44 -1.06 -20.58
C ALA A 137 -8.69 -0.40 -21.76
N GLY A 138 -8.83 0.92 -21.96
CA GLY A 138 -8.11 1.72 -22.97
C GLY A 138 -6.80 2.34 -22.50
N ALA A 139 -6.45 2.25 -21.22
CA ALA A 139 -5.23 2.87 -20.67
C ALA A 139 -3.97 2.05 -20.95
N ALA A 140 -4.10 0.80 -21.36
CA ALA A 140 -2.96 -0.07 -21.68
C ALA A 140 -2.21 0.33 -22.96
N GLY A 141 -2.65 1.35 -23.71
CA GLY A 141 -1.91 1.94 -24.84
C GLY A 141 -1.56 0.97 -25.98
N LEU A 142 -2.23 -0.17 -26.06
CA LEU A 142 -1.95 -1.26 -26.99
C LEU A 142 -3.14 -1.57 -27.93
N THR A 143 -3.93 -0.55 -28.31
CA THR A 143 -4.86 -0.61 -29.44
C THR A 143 -4.61 0.53 -30.38
#